data_0f7b3d9bc2f1eb76f34e7c2a4cb7178a
#
_entry.id   0f7b3d9bc2f1eb76f34e7c2a4cb7178a
#
_cell.length_a   1.000
_cell.length_b   1.000
_cell.length_c   1.000
_cell.angle_alpha   90.00
_cell.angle_beta   90.00
_cell.angle_gamma   90.00
#
_symmetry.space_group_name_H-M   'P 1'
#
loop_
_entity.id
_entity.type
_entity.pdbx_description
1 polymer ?
#
loop_
_entity_poly.entity_id
_entity_poly.type
_entity_poly.pdbx_seq_one_letter_code
_entity_poly.pdbx_strand_id
1 'polypeptide(L)'
;MKRSSQVAAILGVMVFSVFFTANTAAQTGPVAGVYENLTVGKGSGDLEGMRVVIIPAHNTFYAMVQIAQGGAEDPKPEFVDATVKGNTVEFTVGDQKYTGIVSIAGFRVKDPDGKTHVLKRRPCATLFR
;
A
#
# COMPACT_ATOMS: atom_id res chain seq x y z
N MET A 1 -58.72 -58.03 18.28
CA MET A 1 -57.95 -56.91 18.86
C MET A 1 -56.80 -56.55 17.94
N LYS A 2 -56.98 -55.54 17.14
CA LYS A 2 -55.89 -55.02 16.23
C LYS A 2 -55.44 -53.70 16.80
N ARG A 3 -54.19 -53.64 17.27
CA ARG A 3 -53.49 -52.38 17.63
C ARG A 3 -52.83 -51.85 16.43
N SER A 4 -53.28 -50.75 15.94
CA SER A 4 -52.67 -49.97 14.85
C SER A 4 -51.57 -49.13 15.42
N SER A 5 -50.30 -49.41 15.03
CA SER A 5 -49.14 -48.59 15.36
C SER A 5 -48.96 -47.51 14.27
N GLN A 6 -49.24 -46.30 14.65
CA GLN A 6 -48.89 -45.15 13.78
C GLN A 6 -47.45 -44.75 14.00
N VAL A 7 -46.64 -44.92 12.96
CA VAL A 7 -45.28 -44.43 12.92
C VAL A 7 -45.33 -42.99 12.41
N ALA A 8 -45.04 -42.03 13.27
CA ALA A 8 -44.88 -40.63 12.89
C ALA A 8 -43.50 -40.42 12.32
N ALA A 9 -43.44 -40.15 11.02
CA ALA A 9 -42.22 -39.76 10.34
C ALA A 9 -41.97 -38.25 10.58
N ILE A 10 -40.95 -37.93 11.37
CA ILE A 10 -40.49 -36.56 11.57
C ILE A 10 -39.53 -36.23 10.42
N LEU A 11 -40.00 -35.42 9.47
CA LEU A 11 -39.18 -34.89 8.39
C LEU A 11 -38.38 -33.70 8.93
N GLY A 12 -37.11 -33.91 9.27
CA GLY A 12 -36.19 -32.88 9.68
C GLY A 12 -35.72 -32.07 8.46
N VAL A 13 -36.22 -30.85 8.32
CA VAL A 13 -35.73 -29.90 7.33
C VAL A 13 -34.40 -29.30 7.83
N MET A 14 -33.29 -29.82 7.34
CA MET A 14 -31.96 -29.19 7.55
C MET A 14 -31.86 -27.94 6.67
N VAL A 15 -32.01 -26.77 7.28
CA VAL A 15 -31.72 -25.50 6.65
C VAL A 15 -30.21 -25.31 6.64
N PHE A 16 -29.58 -25.55 5.51
CA PHE A 16 -28.17 -25.25 5.28
C PHE A 16 -28.03 -23.74 5.07
N SER A 17 -27.69 -23.03 6.14
CA SER A 17 -27.32 -21.60 6.05
C SER A 17 -25.96 -21.49 5.41
N VAL A 18 -25.92 -21.23 4.11
CA VAL A 18 -24.69 -20.89 3.38
C VAL A 18 -24.30 -19.47 3.76
N PHE A 19 -23.36 -19.32 4.68
CA PHE A 19 -22.71 -18.04 4.95
C PHE A 19 -21.81 -17.70 3.77
N PHE A 20 -22.30 -16.86 2.85
CA PHE A 20 -21.44 -16.17 1.89
C PHE A 20 -20.61 -15.15 2.66
N THR A 21 -19.38 -15.51 3.03
CA THR A 21 -18.35 -14.53 3.39
C THR A 21 -17.99 -13.76 2.14
N ALA A 22 -18.57 -12.58 1.97
CA ALA A 22 -18.14 -11.64 0.97
C ALA A 22 -16.70 -11.21 1.34
N ASN A 23 -15.71 -11.83 0.71
CA ASN A 23 -14.35 -11.30 0.67
C ASN A 23 -14.42 -9.99 -0.11
N THR A 24 -14.59 -8.88 0.60
CA THR A 24 -14.30 -7.56 0.07
C THR A 24 -12.78 -7.49 -0.13
N ALA A 25 -12.32 -7.98 -1.27
CA ALA A 25 -10.99 -7.65 -1.75
C ALA A 25 -10.94 -6.13 -1.83
N ALA A 26 -10.21 -5.50 -0.92
CA ALA A 26 -9.92 -4.08 -1.03
C ALA A 26 -9.35 -3.87 -2.44
N GLN A 27 -9.99 -3.02 -3.23
CA GLN A 27 -9.50 -2.67 -4.56
C GLN A 27 -8.13 -2.04 -4.39
N THR A 28 -7.10 -2.85 -4.51
CA THR A 28 -5.71 -2.40 -4.56
C THR A 28 -5.53 -1.75 -5.93
N GLY A 29 -5.56 -0.42 -5.95
CA GLY A 29 -5.15 0.31 -7.14
C GLY A 29 -3.70 -0.07 -7.50
N PRO A 30 -3.26 0.18 -8.74
CA PRO A 30 -1.91 -0.16 -9.16
C PRO A 30 -0.89 0.49 -8.19
N VAL A 31 0.03 -0.32 -7.65
CA VAL A 31 1.07 0.12 -6.72
C VAL A 31 2.09 1.01 -7.42
N ALA A 32 2.35 0.75 -8.69
CA ALA A 32 3.25 1.56 -9.52
C ALA A 32 2.77 3.01 -9.61
N GLY A 33 3.67 3.97 -9.44
CA GLY A 33 3.33 5.39 -9.51
C GLY A 33 4.32 6.28 -8.79
N VAL A 34 4.02 7.56 -8.79
CA VAL A 34 4.79 8.61 -8.14
C VAL A 34 4.08 9.07 -6.88
N TYR A 35 4.80 9.11 -5.78
CA TYR A 35 4.30 9.49 -4.48
C TYR A 35 5.23 10.50 -3.83
N GLU A 36 4.71 11.61 -3.33
CA GLU A 36 5.54 12.63 -2.71
C GLU A 36 4.80 13.48 -1.68
N ASN A 37 5.58 14.01 -0.74
CA ASN A 37 5.21 15.09 0.15
C ASN A 37 6.29 16.18 0.21
N LEU A 38 7.09 16.30 -0.85
CA LEU A 38 8.13 17.32 -0.94
C LEU A 38 7.53 18.72 -0.81
N THR A 39 8.13 19.53 0.04
CA THR A 39 7.78 20.94 0.27
C THR A 39 9.04 21.77 0.36
N VAL A 40 8.93 23.04 -0.01
CA VAL A 40 10.01 24.01 0.19
C VAL A 40 9.79 24.70 1.53
N GLY A 41 10.79 24.64 2.40
CA GLY A 41 10.77 25.26 3.72
C GLY A 41 10.54 26.78 3.61
N LYS A 42 9.59 27.29 4.40
CA LYS A 42 9.30 28.73 4.44
C LYS A 42 10.45 29.45 5.15
N GLY A 43 11.22 30.23 4.40
CA GLY A 43 12.30 31.05 4.91
C GLY A 43 13.71 30.53 4.63
N SER A 44 13.93 29.20 4.58
CA SER A 44 15.22 28.62 4.19
C SER A 44 15.32 28.41 2.66
N GLY A 45 14.19 28.12 2.01
CA GLY A 45 14.15 27.68 0.61
C GLY A 45 14.57 26.25 0.40
N ASP A 46 14.92 25.52 1.46
CA ASP A 46 15.37 24.14 1.42
C ASP A 46 14.24 23.16 1.09
N LEU A 47 14.57 22.10 0.39
CA LEU A 47 13.64 21.02 0.10
C LEU A 47 13.51 20.09 1.32
N GLU A 48 12.28 19.78 1.70
CA GLU A 48 11.97 18.86 2.80
C GLU A 48 10.92 17.83 2.36
N GLY A 49 11.01 16.62 2.90
CA GLY A 49 10.04 15.54 2.64
C GLY A 49 10.64 14.38 1.86
N MET A 50 9.78 13.63 1.17
CA MET A 50 10.16 12.41 0.48
C MET A 50 9.44 12.31 -0.86
N ARG A 51 10.12 11.75 -1.87
CA ARG A 51 9.54 11.28 -3.12
C ARG A 51 9.91 9.82 -3.31
N VAL A 52 8.92 9.00 -3.65
CA VAL A 52 9.11 7.60 -4.01
C VAL A 52 8.41 7.34 -5.33
N VAL A 53 9.14 6.83 -6.31
CA VAL A 53 8.61 6.38 -7.59
C VAL A 53 8.71 4.87 -7.62
N ILE A 54 7.56 4.17 -7.69
CA ILE A 54 7.53 2.71 -7.76
C ILE A 54 7.38 2.30 -9.22
N ILE A 55 8.36 1.54 -9.71
CA ILE A 55 8.51 1.15 -11.11
C ILE A 55 8.36 -0.35 -11.22
N PRO A 56 7.36 -0.86 -11.97
CA PRO A 56 7.23 -2.30 -12.20
C PRO A 56 8.28 -2.76 -13.23
N ALA A 57 8.86 -3.91 -12.99
CA ALA A 57 9.62 -4.69 -13.96
C ALA A 57 8.96 -6.05 -14.15
N HIS A 58 9.46 -6.89 -15.06
CA HIS A 58 8.80 -8.13 -15.44
C HIS A 58 8.37 -9.01 -14.25
N ASN A 59 9.27 -9.28 -13.31
CA ASN A 59 9.01 -10.13 -12.13
C ASN A 59 9.33 -9.45 -10.80
N THR A 60 9.59 -8.14 -10.82
CA THR A 60 10.01 -7.41 -9.62
C THR A 60 9.56 -5.96 -9.70
N PHE A 61 9.86 -5.20 -8.66
CA PHE A 61 9.67 -3.77 -8.60
C PHE A 61 10.97 -3.10 -8.20
N TYR A 62 11.12 -1.86 -8.65
CA TYR A 62 12.15 -0.96 -8.20
C TYR A 62 11.51 0.29 -7.58
N ALA A 63 12.26 0.95 -6.73
CA ALA A 63 11.89 2.27 -6.24
C ALA A 63 13.01 3.26 -6.52
N MET A 64 12.66 4.43 -7.03
CA MET A 64 13.52 5.61 -7.00
C MET A 64 13.11 6.45 -5.80
N VAL A 65 14.00 6.62 -4.84
CA VAL A 65 13.73 7.28 -3.56
C VAL A 65 14.58 8.53 -3.42
N GLN A 66 13.93 9.64 -3.09
CA GLN A 66 14.58 10.90 -2.78
C GLN A 66 14.08 11.37 -1.41
N ILE A 67 15.00 11.55 -0.45
CA ILE A 67 14.72 11.98 0.91
C ILE A 67 15.40 13.32 1.15
N ALA A 68 14.61 14.38 1.34
CA ALA A 68 15.06 15.72 1.60
C ALA A 68 14.88 16.06 3.09
N GLN A 69 15.97 16.40 3.75
CA GLN A 69 15.96 16.69 5.20
C GLN A 69 16.14 18.18 5.51
N GLY A 70 16.08 19.01 4.48
CA GLY A 70 16.49 20.40 4.56
C GLY A 70 18.01 20.54 4.40
N GLY A 71 18.47 21.55 3.74
CA GLY A 71 19.89 21.81 3.50
C GLY A 71 20.14 22.46 2.15
N ALA A 72 21.37 22.94 1.95
CA ALA A 72 21.74 23.73 0.78
C ALA A 72 21.75 22.95 -0.55
N GLU A 73 21.75 21.63 -0.51
CA GLU A 73 21.78 20.80 -1.70
C GLU A 73 20.54 19.88 -1.76
N ASP A 74 19.92 19.80 -2.92
CA ASP A 74 18.86 18.82 -3.17
C ASP A 74 19.45 17.40 -3.12
N PRO A 75 18.83 16.47 -2.37
CA PRO A 75 19.32 15.12 -2.26
C PRO A 75 19.22 14.40 -3.60
N LYS A 76 20.26 13.63 -3.93
CA LYS A 76 20.24 12.77 -5.10
C LYS A 76 19.25 11.63 -4.90
N PRO A 77 18.43 11.29 -5.91
CA PRO A 77 17.59 10.10 -5.82
C PRO A 77 18.45 8.83 -5.83
N GLU A 78 18.04 7.86 -5.01
CA GLU A 78 18.61 6.52 -5.00
C GLU A 78 17.67 5.55 -5.71
N PHE A 79 18.26 4.62 -6.46
CA PHE A 79 17.52 3.57 -7.15
C PHE A 79 17.74 2.26 -6.42
N VAL A 80 16.66 1.66 -5.90
CA VAL A 80 16.71 0.49 -5.02
C VAL A 80 15.70 -0.57 -5.44
N ASP A 81 15.95 -1.83 -5.05
CA ASP A 81 14.96 -2.90 -5.18
C ASP A 81 13.77 -2.65 -4.26
N ALA A 82 12.58 -2.96 -4.73
CA ALA A 82 11.35 -2.90 -3.95
C ALA A 82 10.63 -4.25 -3.94
N THR A 83 10.21 -4.68 -2.77
CA THR A 83 9.35 -5.86 -2.61
C THR A 83 7.91 -5.40 -2.48
N VAL A 84 7.03 -5.91 -3.33
CA VAL A 84 5.60 -5.61 -3.32
C VAL A 84 4.80 -6.87 -3.03
N LYS A 85 3.97 -6.82 -1.98
CA LYS A 85 3.03 -7.88 -1.59
C LYS A 85 1.64 -7.28 -1.44
N GLY A 86 0.78 -7.52 -2.41
CA GLY A 86 -0.52 -6.82 -2.48
C GLY A 86 -0.33 -5.31 -2.62
N ASN A 87 -0.72 -4.55 -1.63
CA ASN A 87 -0.52 -3.10 -1.55
C ASN A 87 0.60 -2.68 -0.57
N THR A 88 1.27 -3.64 0.05
CA THR A 88 2.42 -3.38 0.92
C THR A 88 3.69 -3.30 0.09
N VAL A 89 4.48 -2.27 0.33
CA VAL A 89 5.76 -2.01 -0.35
C VAL A 89 6.86 -1.91 0.69
N GLU A 90 7.96 -2.62 0.47
CA GLU A 90 9.16 -2.56 1.28
C GLU A 90 10.37 -2.23 0.40
N PHE A 91 11.25 -1.37 0.87
CA PHE A 91 12.53 -1.06 0.22
C PHE A 91 13.55 -0.60 1.27
N THR A 92 14.83 -0.63 0.89
CA THR A 92 15.93 -0.22 1.77
C THR A 92 16.77 0.84 1.05
N VAL A 93 17.04 1.95 1.73
CA VAL A 93 17.89 3.04 1.27
C VAL A 93 19.10 3.11 2.20
N GLY A 94 20.29 2.84 1.68
CA GLY A 94 21.45 2.59 2.53
C GLY A 94 21.17 1.41 3.47
N ASP A 95 21.28 1.63 4.78
CA ASP A 95 20.97 0.62 5.82
C ASP A 95 19.56 0.79 6.41
N GLN A 96 18.76 1.72 5.89
CA GLN A 96 17.46 2.08 6.43
C GLN A 96 16.32 1.38 5.69
N LYS A 97 15.55 0.57 6.42
CA LYS A 97 14.39 -0.13 5.88
C LYS A 97 13.12 0.72 6.00
N TYR A 98 12.40 0.83 4.91
CA TYR A 98 11.11 1.50 4.79
C TYR A 98 10.03 0.48 4.45
N THR A 99 8.87 0.60 5.10
CA THR A 99 7.71 -0.26 4.83
C THR A 99 6.45 0.59 4.80
N GLY A 100 5.59 0.37 3.83
CA GLY A 100 4.37 1.16 3.75
C GLY A 100 3.25 0.50 2.96
N ILE A 101 2.11 1.18 2.94
CA ILE A 101 0.89 0.71 2.28
C ILE A 101 0.46 1.74 1.25
N VAL A 102 0.31 1.28 0.01
CA VAL A 102 -0.24 2.08 -1.10
C VAL A 102 -1.77 1.96 -1.12
N SER A 103 -2.44 3.08 -1.34
CA SER A 103 -3.88 3.17 -1.52
C SER A 103 -4.23 4.17 -2.62
N ILE A 104 -5.51 4.34 -2.91
CA ILE A 104 -5.98 5.40 -3.82
C ILE A 104 -5.65 6.80 -3.30
N ALA A 105 -5.56 6.98 -1.97
CA ALA A 105 -5.22 8.25 -1.33
C ALA A 105 -3.72 8.57 -1.37
N GLY A 106 -2.86 7.60 -1.68
CA GLY A 106 -1.42 7.76 -1.73
C GLY A 106 -0.65 6.61 -1.09
N PHE A 107 0.58 6.90 -0.63
CA PHE A 107 1.47 5.95 -0.01
C PHE A 107 1.80 6.39 1.42
N ARG A 108 1.44 5.55 2.38
CA ARG A 108 1.80 5.75 3.79
C ARG A 108 3.00 4.89 4.11
N VAL A 109 4.16 5.50 4.21
CA VAL A 109 5.43 4.82 4.45
C VAL A 109 5.93 5.12 5.85
N LYS A 110 6.40 4.09 6.53
CA LYS A 110 7.05 4.17 7.84
C LYS A 110 8.55 4.09 7.66
N ASP A 111 9.27 5.01 8.26
CA ASP A 111 10.72 5.02 8.31
C ASP A 111 11.26 4.08 9.41
N PRO A 112 12.59 3.88 9.50
CA PRO A 112 13.21 3.02 10.53
C PRO A 112 12.92 3.44 11.95
N ASP A 113 12.71 4.74 12.19
CA ASP A 113 12.41 5.31 13.52
C ASP A 113 10.94 5.15 13.89
N GLY A 114 10.13 4.55 13.00
CA GLY A 114 8.71 4.32 13.20
C GLY A 114 7.82 5.52 12.86
N LYS A 115 8.38 6.62 12.37
CA LYS A 115 7.61 7.77 11.92
C LYS A 115 6.91 7.47 10.58
N THR A 116 5.65 7.85 10.48
CA THR A 116 4.86 7.66 9.26
C THR A 116 4.87 8.93 8.42
N HIS A 117 5.26 8.76 7.16
CA HIS A 117 5.19 9.79 6.11
C HIS A 117 3.99 9.49 5.21
N VAL A 118 3.18 10.50 4.94
CA VAL A 118 2.04 10.39 4.02
C VAL A 118 2.40 11.08 2.71
N LEU A 119 2.58 10.28 1.67
CA LEU A 119 2.95 10.74 0.33
C LEU A 119 1.70 10.74 -0.55
N LYS A 120 1.40 11.87 -1.17
CA LYS A 120 0.28 11.98 -2.13
C LYS A 120 0.68 11.37 -3.46
N ARG A 121 -0.25 10.67 -4.10
CA ARG A 121 -0.05 10.20 -5.46
C ARG A 121 -0.04 11.38 -6.42
N ARG A 122 0.94 11.41 -7.33
CA ARG A 122 1.07 12.44 -8.37
C ARG A 122 0.84 11.87 -9.74
N PRO A 123 0.15 12.58 -10.63
CA PRO A 123 0.10 12.23 -12.05
C PRO A 123 1.51 12.32 -12.65
N CYS A 124 1.90 11.32 -13.45
CA CYS A 124 3.23 11.34 -14.10
C CYS A 124 3.44 12.57 -15.00
N ALA A 125 2.39 13.12 -15.57
CA ALA A 125 2.45 14.32 -16.42
C ALA A 125 2.95 15.59 -15.69
N THR A 126 2.88 15.65 -14.36
CA THR A 126 3.34 16.81 -13.59
C THR A 126 4.84 16.79 -13.31
N LEU A 127 5.54 15.69 -13.56
CA LEU A 127 6.98 15.56 -13.32
C LEU A 127 7.83 16.16 -14.44
N PHE A 128 7.24 16.41 -15.60
CA PHE A 128 7.96 16.87 -16.81
C PHE A 128 7.53 18.27 -17.28
N ARG A 129 6.99 19.06 -16.37
CA ARG A 129 6.67 20.47 -16.63
C ARG A 129 7.67 21.41 -16.00
#